data_6bec397182e5b938a19451995f5bab79
#
_entry.id   6bec397182e5b938a19451995f5bab79
#
_cell.length_a   1.000
_cell.length_b   1.000
_cell.length_c   1.000
_cell.angle_alpha   90.00
_cell.angle_beta   90.00
_cell.angle_gamma   90.00
#
_symmetry.space_group_name_H-M   'P 1'
#
loop_
_entity.id
_entity.type
_entity.pdbx_description
1 polymer ?
#
loop_
_entity_poly.entity_id
_entity_poly.type
_entity_poly.pdbx_seq_one_letter_code
_entity_poly.pdbx_strand_id
1 'polypeptide(L)'
;MNERDYRLDFCRGLALILIFIDHVPGNPLSLWTLRKWAFCDAAEVFVLISGISSYLAYGSKLDKLGFGGCCTAVARRLTRIYGAHLLLFLSAALFVRLASAYFVRVDYVDFLQVKHLFADPRHYVPAALTLSYLPKYLDILPLYLILLATAPAIIFLVKRDPWLALIVSALVYTMVRMTGFNLSAGHDGLGWNFNPFAWQFLYTIGVVVGHFSKVGFKADSLHYRYQWAWLTLAGGFAIFALLAAAPWSGTEESRALFSLYLWPAEKTFLSPLRVANVVALLYLFAFFVPKQAKFFSSRAASLFLACGRNSLPVYGVGVVLSCAGYVALSENDATNMTSVAVNVIGILSLFTLAYVLDWRRKNLRIVEASTPSNYAIALVRRFVG
;
A
#
# COMPACT_ATOMS: atom_id res chain seq x y z
N MET A 1 -16.01 15.39 17.10
CA MET A 1 -15.81 14.19 16.21
C MET A 1 -14.76 14.59 15.20
N ASN A 2 -13.59 13.91 15.16
CA ASN A 2 -12.59 14.18 14.11
C ASN A 2 -13.19 13.74 12.77
N GLU A 3 -13.40 14.68 11.87
CA GLU A 3 -13.84 14.40 10.50
C GLU A 3 -12.83 13.48 9.81
N ARG A 4 -13.35 12.51 9.07
CA ARG A 4 -12.53 11.55 8.31
C ARG A 4 -11.79 12.26 7.18
N ASP A 5 -10.48 12.10 7.09
CA ASP A 5 -9.69 12.66 6.01
C ASP A 5 -9.85 11.81 4.73
N TYR A 6 -10.69 12.28 3.80
CA TYR A 6 -10.98 11.62 2.54
C TYR A 6 -9.77 11.49 1.62
N ARG A 7 -8.75 12.34 1.78
CA ARG A 7 -7.52 12.28 0.99
C ARG A 7 -6.81 10.95 1.15
N LEU A 8 -6.76 10.42 2.39
CA LEU A 8 -6.10 9.14 2.68
C LEU A 8 -6.82 7.96 2.01
N ASP A 9 -8.16 7.94 2.06
CA ASP A 9 -8.94 6.91 1.39
C ASP A 9 -8.81 7.01 -0.12
N PHE A 10 -8.83 8.23 -0.68
CA PHE A 10 -8.68 8.47 -2.11
C PHE A 10 -7.32 8.01 -2.63
N CYS A 11 -6.22 8.45 -2.00
CA CYS A 11 -4.87 8.04 -2.41
C CYS A 11 -4.66 6.53 -2.28
N ARG A 12 -5.22 5.90 -1.23
CA ARG A 12 -5.16 4.45 -1.09
C ARG A 12 -5.93 3.74 -2.19
N GLY A 13 -7.12 4.22 -2.54
CA GLY A 13 -7.93 3.67 -3.62
C GLY A 13 -7.25 3.83 -4.98
N LEU A 14 -6.68 5.00 -5.25
CA LEU A 14 -5.90 5.24 -6.46
C LEU A 14 -4.68 4.31 -6.54
N ALA A 15 -3.93 4.19 -5.43
CA ALA A 15 -2.77 3.29 -5.38
C ALA A 15 -3.15 1.84 -5.70
N LEU A 16 -4.32 1.35 -5.24
CA LEU A 16 -4.78 -0.01 -5.54
C LEU A 16 -5.09 -0.22 -7.03
N ILE A 17 -5.66 0.78 -7.70
CA ILE A 17 -5.91 0.72 -9.15
C ILE A 17 -4.58 0.74 -9.92
N LEU A 18 -3.63 1.59 -9.52
CA LEU A 18 -2.29 1.63 -10.12
C LEU A 18 -1.54 0.30 -9.92
N ILE A 19 -1.63 -0.30 -8.71
CA ILE A 19 -1.06 -1.62 -8.43
C ILE A 19 -1.64 -2.69 -9.36
N PHE A 20 -2.97 -2.71 -9.56
CA PHE A 20 -3.60 -3.64 -10.50
C PHE A 20 -3.01 -3.48 -11.91
N ILE A 21 -2.95 -2.25 -12.44
CA ILE A 21 -2.42 -1.95 -13.78
C ILE A 21 -0.97 -2.39 -13.91
N ASP A 22 -0.14 -2.09 -12.91
CA ASP A 22 1.31 -2.39 -12.91
C ASP A 22 1.62 -3.89 -12.73
N HIS A 23 0.68 -4.66 -12.19
CA HIS A 23 0.82 -6.09 -11.99
C HIS A 23 0.40 -6.93 -13.21
N VAL A 24 -0.16 -6.33 -14.25
CA VAL A 24 -0.44 -7.00 -15.52
C VAL A 24 0.76 -6.79 -16.46
N PRO A 25 1.63 -7.81 -16.69
CA PRO A 25 2.79 -7.68 -17.57
C PRO A 25 2.36 -7.41 -19.01
N GLY A 26 3.15 -6.58 -19.69
CA GLY A 26 2.84 -6.20 -21.09
C GLY A 26 1.67 -5.23 -21.23
N ASN A 27 1.12 -4.72 -20.12
CA ASN A 27 0.02 -3.78 -20.14
C ASN A 27 0.47 -2.37 -20.56
N PRO A 28 0.02 -1.86 -21.74
CA PRO A 28 0.42 -0.53 -22.22
C PRO A 28 0.01 0.61 -21.25
N LEU A 29 -1.08 0.42 -20.47
CA LEU A 29 -1.53 1.42 -19.51
C LEU A 29 -0.52 1.63 -18.37
N SER A 30 0.36 0.66 -18.11
CA SER A 30 1.45 0.80 -17.13
C SER A 30 2.43 1.93 -17.46
N LEU A 31 2.50 2.35 -18.72
CA LEU A 31 3.31 3.50 -19.15
C LEU A 31 2.79 4.84 -18.59
N TRP A 32 1.53 4.88 -18.15
CA TRP A 32 0.86 6.07 -17.62
C TRP A 32 0.71 6.04 -16.09
N THR A 33 1.25 5.01 -15.44
CA THR A 33 1.24 4.92 -13.98
C THR A 33 2.40 5.68 -13.34
N LEU A 34 2.30 5.94 -12.05
CA LEU A 34 3.30 6.65 -11.27
C LEU A 34 4.71 6.03 -11.40
N ARG A 35 4.78 4.70 -11.57
CA ARG A 35 6.03 3.93 -11.74
C ARG A 35 6.90 4.43 -12.91
N LYS A 36 6.30 5.02 -13.95
CA LYS A 36 7.02 5.48 -15.15
C LYS A 36 7.34 6.97 -15.13
N TRP A 37 6.71 7.74 -14.23
CA TRP A 37 6.79 9.20 -14.20
C TRP A 37 7.40 9.74 -12.91
N ALA A 38 7.78 8.86 -11.99
CA ALA A 38 8.33 9.21 -10.69
C ALA A 38 9.41 8.19 -10.27
N PHE A 39 10.20 8.52 -9.27
CA PHE A 39 11.11 7.56 -8.65
C PHE A 39 10.40 6.58 -7.72
N CYS A 40 9.19 6.92 -7.25
CA CYS A 40 8.35 6.05 -6.44
C CYS A 40 7.19 5.46 -7.25
N ASP A 41 6.50 4.48 -6.68
CA ASP A 41 5.28 3.92 -7.25
C ASP A 41 4.15 3.83 -6.19
N ALA A 42 3.10 3.12 -6.52
CA ALA A 42 1.93 2.97 -5.66
C ALA A 42 2.23 2.26 -4.33
N ALA A 43 3.30 1.45 -4.24
CA ALA A 43 3.66 0.75 -3.01
C ALA A 43 4.18 1.72 -1.94
N GLU A 44 5.03 2.70 -2.30
CA GLU A 44 5.48 3.72 -1.36
C GLU A 44 4.31 4.57 -0.86
N VAL A 45 3.42 4.98 -1.76
CA VAL A 45 2.19 5.70 -1.38
C VAL A 45 1.37 4.88 -0.39
N PHE A 46 1.19 3.59 -0.67
CA PHE A 46 0.42 2.68 0.19
C PHE A 46 1.05 2.52 1.58
N VAL A 47 2.37 2.32 1.67
CA VAL A 47 3.09 2.14 2.95
C VAL A 47 3.07 3.43 3.77
N LEU A 48 3.35 4.59 3.16
CA LEU A 48 3.33 5.89 3.83
C LEU A 48 1.94 6.19 4.42
N ILE A 49 0.87 6.01 3.64
CA ILE A 49 -0.52 6.20 4.10
C ILE A 49 -0.90 5.17 5.16
N SER A 50 -0.34 3.96 5.10
CA SER A 50 -0.56 2.94 6.11
C SER A 50 0.03 3.34 7.46
N GLY A 51 1.21 3.97 7.48
CA GLY A 51 1.79 4.58 8.68
C GLY A 51 0.89 5.65 9.28
N ILE A 52 0.44 6.64 8.48
CA ILE A 52 -0.50 7.69 8.89
C ILE A 52 -1.76 7.06 9.51
N SER A 53 -2.36 6.11 8.81
CA SER A 53 -3.59 5.45 9.23
C SER A 53 -3.42 4.63 10.51
N SER A 54 -2.26 4.04 10.71
CA SER A 54 -1.95 3.28 11.93
C SER A 54 -1.91 4.20 13.14
N TYR A 55 -1.30 5.38 13.03
CA TYR A 55 -1.36 6.36 14.12
C TYR A 55 -2.78 6.82 14.41
N LEU A 56 -3.57 7.13 13.38
CA LEU A 56 -4.96 7.56 13.54
C LEU A 56 -5.83 6.47 14.18
N ALA A 57 -5.58 5.20 13.86
CA ALA A 57 -6.35 4.06 14.36
C ALA A 57 -5.94 3.60 15.77
N TYR A 58 -4.65 3.66 16.08
CA TYR A 58 -4.09 3.04 17.28
C TYR A 58 -3.54 4.05 18.29
N GLY A 59 -3.22 5.27 17.90
CA GLY A 59 -2.69 6.29 18.79
C GLY A 59 -3.58 6.57 20.01
N SER A 60 -4.91 6.71 19.82
CA SER A 60 -5.87 6.87 20.93
C SER A 60 -6.09 5.59 21.73
N LYS A 61 -5.90 4.42 21.12
CA LYS A 61 -6.02 3.15 21.83
C LYS A 61 -4.84 2.95 22.77
N LEU A 62 -3.66 3.38 22.37
CA LEU A 62 -2.49 3.38 23.24
C LEU A 62 -2.74 4.24 24.50
N ASP A 63 -3.37 5.42 24.35
CA ASP A 63 -3.70 6.29 25.49
C ASP A 63 -4.75 5.69 26.42
N LYS A 64 -5.79 5.08 25.84
CA LYS A 64 -6.96 4.60 26.60
C LYS A 64 -6.78 3.21 27.19
N LEU A 65 -6.08 2.32 26.52
CA LEU A 65 -5.97 0.90 26.82
C LEU A 65 -4.56 0.48 27.26
N GLY A 66 -3.61 1.41 27.23
CA GLY A 66 -2.20 1.13 27.45
C GLY A 66 -1.56 0.32 26.32
N PHE A 67 -0.27 -0.03 26.49
CA PHE A 67 0.52 -0.72 25.49
C PHE A 67 -0.04 -2.12 25.16
N GLY A 68 -0.39 -2.92 26.18
CA GLY A 68 -0.95 -4.27 25.99
C GLY A 68 -2.29 -4.26 25.24
N GLY A 69 -3.19 -3.31 25.58
CA GLY A 69 -4.47 -3.15 24.88
C GLY A 69 -4.30 -2.71 23.42
N CYS A 70 -3.28 -1.87 23.14
CA CYS A 70 -2.90 -1.51 21.77
C CYS A 70 -2.39 -2.73 21.00
N CYS A 71 -1.48 -3.52 21.58
CA CYS A 71 -0.97 -4.76 20.99
C CYS A 71 -2.10 -5.75 20.66
N THR A 72 -3.06 -5.94 21.58
CA THR A 72 -4.23 -6.81 21.34
C THR A 72 -5.08 -6.32 20.17
N ALA A 73 -5.29 -5.00 20.06
CA ALA A 73 -6.05 -4.43 18.94
C ALA A 73 -5.33 -4.61 17.59
N VAL A 74 -4.00 -4.48 17.59
CA VAL A 74 -3.15 -4.75 16.41
C VAL A 74 -3.17 -6.24 16.08
N ALA A 75 -3.01 -7.14 17.05
CA ALA A 75 -3.01 -8.59 16.82
C ALA A 75 -4.30 -9.07 16.12
N ARG A 76 -5.47 -8.59 16.54
CA ARG A 76 -6.75 -8.88 15.84
C ARG A 76 -6.75 -8.40 14.38
N ARG A 77 -6.06 -7.33 14.07
CA ARG A 77 -5.93 -6.87 12.69
C ARG A 77 -4.95 -7.72 11.90
N LEU A 78 -3.83 -8.10 12.51
CA LEU A 78 -2.81 -8.99 11.93
C LEU A 78 -3.42 -10.34 11.54
N THR A 79 -4.18 -10.99 12.42
CA THR A 79 -4.87 -12.27 12.12
C THR A 79 -5.77 -12.16 10.89
N ARG A 80 -6.50 -11.06 10.76
CA ARG A 80 -7.38 -10.83 9.59
C ARG A 80 -6.57 -10.64 8.30
N ILE A 81 -5.47 -9.90 8.37
CA ILE A 81 -4.61 -9.66 7.20
C ILE A 81 -3.87 -10.93 6.80
N TYR A 82 -3.38 -11.69 7.78
CA TYR A 82 -2.72 -12.95 7.55
C TYR A 82 -3.67 -13.98 6.89
N GLY A 83 -4.89 -14.13 7.41
CA GLY A 83 -5.90 -14.98 6.77
C GLY A 83 -6.24 -14.56 5.35
N ALA A 84 -6.33 -13.24 5.10
CA ALA A 84 -6.54 -12.71 3.74
C ALA A 84 -5.33 -12.97 2.82
N HIS A 85 -4.11 -12.90 3.35
CA HIS A 85 -2.90 -13.25 2.60
C HIS A 85 -2.87 -14.73 2.19
N LEU A 86 -3.18 -15.64 3.11
CA LEU A 86 -3.25 -17.07 2.80
C LEU A 86 -4.34 -17.40 1.77
N LEU A 87 -5.51 -16.76 1.89
CA LEU A 87 -6.59 -16.93 0.92
C LEU A 87 -6.17 -16.40 -0.46
N LEU A 88 -5.53 -15.24 -0.51
CA LEU A 88 -5.01 -14.67 -1.74
C LEU A 88 -3.95 -15.57 -2.37
N PHE A 89 -2.97 -16.03 -1.57
CA PHE A 89 -1.93 -16.94 -2.01
C PHE A 89 -2.52 -18.21 -2.64
N LEU A 90 -3.44 -18.87 -1.94
CA LEU A 90 -4.11 -20.07 -2.42
C LEU A 90 -4.90 -19.79 -3.71
N SER A 91 -5.68 -18.71 -3.75
CA SER A 91 -6.50 -18.34 -4.91
C SER A 91 -5.65 -18.05 -6.14
N ALA A 92 -4.56 -17.28 -5.99
CA ALA A 92 -3.66 -16.94 -7.09
C ALA A 92 -2.88 -18.16 -7.59
N ALA A 93 -2.32 -18.97 -6.68
CA ALA A 93 -1.59 -20.19 -7.03
C ALA A 93 -2.49 -21.21 -7.75
N LEU A 94 -3.72 -21.43 -7.23
CA LEU A 94 -4.70 -22.31 -7.87
C LEU A 94 -5.11 -21.78 -9.25
N PHE A 95 -5.37 -20.47 -9.37
CA PHE A 95 -5.75 -19.86 -10.64
C PHE A 95 -4.67 -20.08 -11.72
N VAL A 96 -3.40 -19.74 -11.44
CA VAL A 96 -2.32 -19.91 -12.43
C VAL A 96 -2.05 -21.37 -12.73
N ARG A 97 -2.25 -22.30 -11.77
CA ARG A 97 -2.11 -23.74 -11.98
C ARG A 97 -3.20 -24.28 -12.91
N LEU A 98 -4.44 -23.83 -12.71
CA LEU A 98 -5.56 -24.21 -13.58
C LEU A 98 -5.41 -23.63 -14.99
N ALA A 99 -5.02 -22.37 -15.11
CA ALA A 99 -4.74 -21.72 -16.37
C ALA A 99 -3.60 -22.45 -17.13
N SER A 100 -2.52 -22.79 -16.43
CA SER A 100 -1.39 -23.55 -16.98
C SER A 100 -1.82 -24.92 -17.50
N ALA A 101 -2.71 -25.61 -16.80
CA ALA A 101 -3.23 -26.91 -17.24
C ALA A 101 -4.20 -26.78 -18.42
N TYR A 102 -5.03 -25.74 -18.44
CA TYR A 102 -6.02 -25.54 -19.51
C TYR A 102 -5.36 -25.13 -20.84
N PHE A 103 -4.43 -24.20 -20.81
CA PHE A 103 -3.72 -23.71 -22.00
C PHE A 103 -2.46 -24.53 -22.32
N VAL A 104 -2.13 -25.57 -21.52
CA VAL A 104 -0.92 -26.40 -21.68
C VAL A 104 0.36 -25.55 -21.69
N ARG A 105 0.42 -24.53 -20.82
CA ARG A 105 1.55 -23.58 -20.71
C ARG A 105 2.14 -23.57 -19.30
N VAL A 106 3.44 -23.77 -19.21
CA VAL A 106 4.17 -23.81 -17.91
C VAL A 106 4.50 -22.41 -17.40
N ASP A 107 4.62 -21.43 -18.28
CA ASP A 107 5.02 -20.04 -17.99
C ASP A 107 4.08 -19.31 -17.00
N TYR A 108 2.82 -19.72 -16.86
CA TYR A 108 1.91 -19.10 -15.90
C TYR A 108 2.28 -19.39 -14.43
N VAL A 109 2.72 -20.61 -14.12
CA VAL A 109 3.20 -20.94 -12.77
C VAL A 109 4.57 -20.32 -12.50
N ASP A 110 5.41 -20.21 -13.53
CA ASP A 110 6.72 -19.55 -13.46
C ASP A 110 6.56 -18.03 -13.30
N PHE A 111 5.57 -17.41 -13.96
CA PHE A 111 5.24 -16.00 -13.82
C PHE A 111 4.98 -15.58 -12.38
N LEU A 112 4.17 -16.34 -11.65
CA LEU A 112 3.85 -16.08 -10.25
C LEU A 112 4.94 -16.64 -9.30
N GLN A 113 5.95 -17.35 -9.82
CA GLN A 113 6.99 -18.05 -9.06
C GLN A 113 6.44 -19.10 -8.08
N VAL A 114 5.36 -19.79 -8.47
CA VAL A 114 4.75 -20.87 -7.65
C VAL A 114 5.12 -22.27 -8.11
N LYS A 115 6.03 -22.41 -9.07
CA LYS A 115 6.49 -23.71 -9.58
C LYS A 115 7.03 -24.61 -8.47
N HIS A 116 7.84 -24.05 -7.60
CA HIS A 116 8.44 -24.78 -6.47
C HIS A 116 7.38 -25.32 -5.50
N LEU A 117 6.28 -24.57 -5.28
CA LEU A 117 5.16 -25.02 -4.44
C LEU A 117 4.54 -26.32 -4.94
N PHE A 118 4.40 -26.45 -6.27
CA PHE A 118 3.80 -27.65 -6.89
C PHE A 118 4.80 -28.79 -7.08
N ALA A 119 6.10 -28.49 -7.18
CA ALA A 119 7.14 -29.48 -7.32
C ALA A 119 7.48 -30.16 -5.98
N ASP A 120 7.56 -29.40 -4.88
CA ASP A 120 7.81 -29.89 -3.53
C ASP A 120 6.90 -29.23 -2.49
N PRO A 121 5.62 -29.62 -2.41
CA PRO A 121 4.67 -29.04 -1.48
C PRO A 121 5.08 -29.24 -0.01
N ARG A 122 5.80 -30.31 0.31
CA ARG A 122 6.19 -30.62 1.70
C ARG A 122 7.12 -29.56 2.27
N HIS A 123 8.00 -29.00 1.45
CA HIS A 123 8.91 -27.93 1.83
C HIS A 123 8.25 -26.56 1.71
N TYR A 124 7.58 -26.26 0.58
CA TYR A 124 7.13 -24.90 0.28
C TYR A 124 5.78 -24.51 0.93
N VAL A 125 4.92 -25.46 1.31
CA VAL A 125 3.71 -25.13 2.07
C VAL A 125 4.02 -24.60 3.47
N PRO A 126 4.86 -25.26 4.29
CA PRO A 126 5.30 -24.69 5.57
C PRO A 126 6.01 -23.34 5.40
N ALA A 127 6.86 -23.19 4.38
CA ALA A 127 7.56 -21.95 4.09
C ALA A 127 6.59 -20.80 3.74
N ALA A 128 5.52 -21.07 2.98
CA ALA A 128 4.48 -20.10 2.69
C ALA A 128 3.70 -19.67 3.94
N LEU A 129 3.37 -20.64 4.82
CA LEU A 129 2.71 -20.37 6.09
C LEU A 129 3.57 -19.54 7.04
N THR A 130 4.87 -19.69 7.02
CA THR A 130 5.81 -18.91 7.86
C THR A 130 6.29 -17.62 7.20
N LEU A 131 5.75 -17.25 6.03
CA LEU A 131 6.14 -16.09 5.24
C LEU A 131 7.63 -16.12 4.79
N SER A 132 8.25 -17.29 4.79
CA SER A 132 9.60 -17.50 4.29
C SER A 132 9.64 -17.96 2.82
N TYR A 133 8.48 -18.11 2.17
CA TYR A 133 8.31 -18.26 0.74
C TYR A 133 7.28 -17.26 0.23
N LEU A 134 7.73 -16.28 -0.55
CA LEU A 134 6.92 -15.19 -1.06
C LEU A 134 6.95 -15.16 -2.59
N PRO A 135 5.93 -15.71 -3.24
CA PRO A 135 5.75 -15.58 -4.69
C PRO A 135 5.58 -14.13 -5.12
N LYS A 136 5.89 -13.87 -6.38
CA LYS A 136 5.81 -12.55 -6.99
C LYS A 136 4.40 -11.94 -6.86
N TYR A 137 4.31 -10.65 -6.59
CA TYR A 137 3.07 -9.89 -6.36
C TYR A 137 2.30 -10.23 -5.07
N LEU A 138 2.78 -11.16 -4.25
CA LEU A 138 2.14 -11.52 -2.99
C LEU A 138 2.89 -11.00 -1.75
N ASP A 139 3.91 -10.19 -1.94
CA ASP A 139 4.89 -9.74 -0.96
C ASP A 139 4.49 -8.48 -0.16
N ILE A 140 3.55 -7.66 -0.66
CA ILE A 140 3.15 -6.42 0.02
C ILE A 140 2.33 -6.68 1.31
N LEU A 141 1.52 -7.75 1.37
CA LEU A 141 0.78 -8.08 2.60
C LEU A 141 1.70 -8.63 3.70
N PRO A 142 2.67 -9.52 3.44
CA PRO A 142 3.73 -9.87 4.38
C PRO A 142 4.52 -8.67 4.90
N LEU A 143 4.95 -7.76 4.03
CA LEU A 143 5.55 -6.51 4.45
C LEU A 143 4.64 -5.76 5.43
N TYR A 144 3.38 -5.58 5.07
CA TYR A 144 2.42 -4.84 5.90
C TYR A 144 2.15 -5.54 7.24
N LEU A 145 2.17 -6.87 7.30
CA LEU A 145 2.06 -7.62 8.56
C LEU A 145 3.22 -7.26 9.51
N ILE A 146 4.46 -7.25 9.03
CA ILE A 146 5.63 -6.89 9.85
C ILE A 146 5.54 -5.42 10.29
N LEU A 147 5.28 -4.49 9.36
CA LEU A 147 5.17 -3.06 9.67
C LEU A 147 4.05 -2.78 10.70
N LEU A 148 2.91 -3.44 10.55
CA LEU A 148 1.81 -3.28 11.49
C LEU A 148 2.12 -3.92 12.85
N ALA A 149 2.86 -5.02 12.90
CA ALA A 149 3.28 -5.64 14.15
C ALA A 149 4.19 -4.71 14.98
N THR A 150 5.03 -3.90 14.32
CA THR A 150 5.88 -2.90 14.98
C THR A 150 5.13 -1.62 15.37
N ALA A 151 3.90 -1.41 14.87
CA ALA A 151 3.14 -0.18 15.08
C ALA A 151 2.97 0.24 16.55
N PRO A 152 2.66 -0.64 17.52
CA PRO A 152 2.53 -0.22 18.93
C PRO A 152 3.81 0.40 19.49
N ALA A 153 4.96 -0.19 19.16
CA ALA A 153 6.27 0.31 19.63
C ALA A 153 6.63 1.64 18.94
N ILE A 154 6.44 1.75 17.62
CA ILE A 154 6.69 2.97 16.87
C ILE A 154 5.77 4.10 17.36
N ILE A 155 4.47 3.84 17.55
CA ILE A 155 3.52 4.85 18.05
C ILE A 155 3.87 5.28 19.47
N PHE A 156 4.27 4.34 20.34
CA PHE A 156 4.71 4.64 21.69
C PHE A 156 5.94 5.59 21.67
N LEU A 157 6.93 5.29 20.83
CA LEU A 157 8.12 6.12 20.70
C LEU A 157 7.79 7.50 20.12
N VAL A 158 6.97 7.56 19.07
CA VAL A 158 6.52 8.83 18.44
C VAL A 158 5.76 9.70 19.42
N LYS A 159 4.97 9.13 20.35
CA LYS A 159 4.28 9.90 21.36
C LYS A 159 5.20 10.47 22.44
N ARG A 160 6.33 9.81 22.67
CA ARG A 160 7.36 10.33 23.58
C ARG A 160 8.19 11.42 22.90
N ASP A 161 8.74 11.10 21.75
CA ASP A 161 9.54 12.00 20.93
C ASP A 161 9.49 11.55 19.46
N PRO A 162 8.81 12.32 18.58
CA PRO A 162 8.73 12.02 17.16
C PRO A 162 10.09 12.02 16.45
N TRP A 163 11.02 12.87 16.89
CA TRP A 163 12.35 12.99 16.29
C TRP A 163 13.23 11.78 16.67
N LEU A 164 13.17 11.36 17.94
CA LEU A 164 13.85 10.14 18.35
C LEU A 164 13.35 8.92 17.58
N ALA A 165 12.03 8.82 17.34
CA ALA A 165 11.46 7.73 16.53
C ALA A 165 12.01 7.73 15.10
N LEU A 166 12.13 8.92 14.48
CA LEU A 166 12.72 9.05 13.14
C LEU A 166 14.21 8.70 13.14
N ILE A 167 14.97 9.15 14.14
CA ILE A 167 16.41 8.85 14.24
C ILE A 167 16.64 7.36 14.39
N VAL A 168 15.94 6.69 15.31
CA VAL A 168 16.06 5.23 15.52
C VAL A 168 15.69 4.48 14.24
N SER A 169 14.60 4.87 13.59
CA SER A 169 14.16 4.28 12.34
C SER A 169 15.15 4.50 11.19
N ALA A 170 15.73 5.70 11.10
CA ALA A 170 16.76 6.04 10.11
C ALA A 170 18.06 5.27 10.33
N LEU A 171 18.45 5.03 11.58
CA LEU A 171 19.63 4.22 11.90
C LEU A 171 19.43 2.77 11.43
N VAL A 172 18.28 2.15 11.70
CA VAL A 172 17.95 0.79 11.21
C VAL A 172 17.95 0.79 9.67
N TYR A 173 17.34 1.78 9.04
CA TYR A 173 17.32 1.93 7.59
C TYR A 173 18.73 2.01 6.99
N THR A 174 19.58 2.86 7.55
CA THR A 174 20.96 3.05 7.08
C THR A 174 21.79 1.78 7.29
N MET A 175 21.69 1.15 8.47
CA MET A 175 22.40 -0.09 8.78
C MET A 175 22.06 -1.20 7.78
N VAL A 176 20.77 -1.37 7.48
CA VAL A 176 20.31 -2.40 6.54
C VAL A 176 20.78 -2.13 5.12
N ARG A 177 20.81 -0.88 4.70
CA ARG A 177 21.35 -0.49 3.39
C ARG A 177 22.87 -0.71 3.28
N MET A 178 23.59 -0.49 4.37
CA MET A 178 25.06 -0.72 4.40
C MET A 178 25.42 -2.19 4.44
N THR A 179 24.67 -3.02 5.17
CA THR A 179 24.95 -4.45 5.35
C THR A 179 24.36 -5.34 4.27
N GLY A 180 23.35 -4.87 3.53
CA GLY A 180 22.58 -5.68 2.60
C GLY A 180 21.71 -6.76 3.28
N PHE A 181 21.53 -6.68 4.62
CA PHE A 181 20.73 -7.66 5.35
C PHE A 181 19.27 -7.67 4.87
N ASN A 182 18.74 -8.86 4.54
CA ASN A 182 17.37 -9.06 4.12
C ASN A 182 16.85 -10.41 4.62
N LEU A 183 15.52 -10.56 4.68
CA LEU A 183 14.87 -11.83 4.96
C LEU A 183 14.89 -12.70 3.70
N SER A 184 15.04 -14.03 3.85
CA SER A 184 14.96 -14.95 2.72
C SER A 184 13.54 -15.04 2.18
N ALA A 185 13.40 -15.04 0.85
CA ALA A 185 12.13 -15.31 0.16
C ALA A 185 11.91 -16.81 -0.13
N GLY A 186 12.83 -17.67 0.26
CA GLY A 186 12.69 -19.13 0.24
C GLY A 186 12.84 -19.79 -1.13
N HIS A 187 13.20 -19.04 -2.18
CA HIS A 187 13.49 -19.58 -3.51
C HIS A 187 14.71 -18.87 -4.10
N ASP A 188 15.52 -19.60 -4.82
CA ASP A 188 16.68 -19.12 -5.60
C ASP A 188 17.67 -18.21 -4.84
N GLY A 189 17.74 -18.34 -3.51
CA GLY A 189 18.62 -17.50 -2.66
C GLY A 189 18.24 -16.02 -2.62
N LEU A 190 17.08 -15.64 -3.16
CA LEU A 190 16.61 -14.27 -3.18
C LEU A 190 16.08 -13.81 -1.82
N GLY A 191 16.32 -12.55 -1.50
CA GLY A 191 15.70 -11.89 -0.36
C GLY A 191 14.28 -11.37 -0.67
N TRP A 192 13.59 -10.87 0.34
CA TRP A 192 12.29 -10.21 0.15
C TRP A 192 12.42 -9.02 -0.81
N ASN A 193 11.49 -8.91 -1.77
CA ASN A 193 11.42 -7.76 -2.69
C ASN A 193 11.17 -6.43 -1.97
N PHE A 194 10.52 -6.47 -0.81
CA PHE A 194 10.33 -5.34 0.08
C PHE A 194 10.99 -5.66 1.41
N ASN A 195 12.24 -5.20 1.61
CA ASN A 195 12.96 -5.41 2.86
C ASN A 195 12.24 -4.67 4.01
N PRO A 196 11.65 -5.38 5.00
CA PRO A 196 10.84 -4.75 6.03
C PRO A 196 11.63 -3.80 6.92
N PHE A 197 12.94 -4.05 7.10
CA PHE A 197 13.83 -3.21 7.90
C PHE A 197 14.18 -1.89 7.20
N ALA A 198 14.15 -1.86 5.87
CA ALA A 198 14.28 -0.62 5.12
C ALA A 198 12.93 0.11 5.03
N TRP A 199 11.85 -0.61 4.69
CA TRP A 199 10.52 -0.04 4.47
C TRP A 199 9.85 0.47 5.75
N GLN A 200 10.29 0.02 6.95
CA GLN A 200 9.82 0.57 8.22
C GLN A 200 10.13 2.06 8.36
N PHE A 201 11.18 2.57 7.68
CA PHE A 201 11.51 4.00 7.74
C PHE A 201 10.40 4.84 7.10
N LEU A 202 9.93 4.47 5.93
CA LEU A 202 8.81 5.15 5.28
C LEU A 202 7.51 5.04 6.08
N TYR A 203 7.26 3.86 6.67
CA TYR A 203 6.12 3.65 7.54
C TYR A 203 6.20 4.54 8.79
N THR A 204 7.37 4.68 9.42
CA THR A 204 7.60 5.54 10.59
C THR A 204 7.40 7.01 10.24
N ILE A 205 7.87 7.48 9.06
CA ILE A 205 7.55 8.82 8.56
C ILE A 205 6.03 9.01 8.50
N GLY A 206 5.30 8.02 7.97
CA GLY A 206 3.83 8.04 7.96
C GLY A 206 3.22 8.15 9.35
N VAL A 207 3.71 7.37 10.34
CA VAL A 207 3.24 7.43 11.74
C VAL A 207 3.47 8.82 12.34
N VAL A 208 4.63 9.42 12.09
CA VAL A 208 4.97 10.78 12.56
C VAL A 208 4.07 11.84 11.90
N VAL A 209 3.83 11.75 10.58
CA VAL A 209 2.86 12.63 9.89
C VAL A 209 1.46 12.46 10.48
N GLY A 210 1.03 11.23 10.78
CA GLY A 210 -0.24 10.94 11.46
C GLY A 210 -0.31 11.55 12.87
N HIS A 211 0.79 11.54 13.61
CA HIS A 211 0.90 12.22 14.90
C HIS A 211 0.66 13.72 14.77
N PHE A 212 1.44 14.39 13.94
CA PHE A 212 1.30 15.84 13.75
C PHE A 212 -0.04 16.25 13.15
N SER A 213 -0.65 15.42 12.31
CA SER A 213 -1.98 15.70 11.76
C SER A 213 -3.09 15.72 12.82
N LYS A 214 -2.88 15.04 13.95
CA LYS A 214 -3.83 14.93 15.05
C LYS A 214 -3.57 15.92 16.19
N VAL A 215 -2.30 16.13 16.54
CA VAL A 215 -1.90 17.03 17.63
C VAL A 215 -1.89 18.50 17.17
N GLY A 216 -1.81 18.73 15.89
CA GLY A 216 -1.55 20.02 15.28
C GLY A 216 -0.05 20.34 15.31
N PHE A 217 0.47 20.79 14.20
CA PHE A 217 1.78 21.46 14.19
C PHE A 217 1.53 22.83 14.81
N LYS A 218 2.24 23.21 15.90
CA LYS A 218 2.13 24.57 16.42
C LYS A 218 2.51 25.53 15.32
N ALA A 219 1.57 26.36 14.88
CA ALA A 219 1.67 27.21 13.69
C ALA A 219 2.78 28.30 13.76
N ASP A 220 3.34 28.53 14.94
CA ASP A 220 4.49 29.43 15.13
C ASP A 220 5.82 28.84 14.65
N SER A 221 5.74 27.66 14.05
CA SER A 221 6.89 26.90 13.64
C SER A 221 7.45 27.40 12.30
N LEU A 222 8.74 27.17 12.13
CA LEU A 222 9.57 27.30 10.93
C LEU A 222 8.83 26.95 9.62
N HIS A 223 7.86 26.03 9.67
CA HIS A 223 7.09 25.58 8.52
C HIS A 223 6.28 26.72 7.86
N TYR A 224 5.57 27.55 8.62
CA TYR A 224 4.74 28.62 8.05
C TYR A 224 5.62 29.74 7.47
N ARG A 225 6.75 30.03 8.13
CA ARG A 225 7.70 31.03 7.68
C ARG A 225 8.38 30.64 6.37
N TYR A 226 8.62 29.34 6.14
CA TYR A 226 9.34 28.82 4.98
C TYR A 226 8.46 27.93 4.06
N GLN A 227 7.13 28.04 4.15
CA GLN A 227 6.25 27.17 3.33
C GLN A 227 6.52 27.29 1.83
N TRP A 228 6.84 28.49 1.33
CA TRP A 228 7.20 28.68 -0.08
C TRP A 228 8.51 27.98 -0.44
N ALA A 229 9.48 27.97 0.44
CA ALA A 229 10.73 27.26 0.23
C ALA A 229 10.48 25.73 0.19
N TRP A 230 9.63 25.21 1.08
CA TRP A 230 9.26 23.81 1.07
C TRP A 230 8.46 23.42 -0.19
N LEU A 231 7.57 24.28 -0.64
CA LEU A 231 6.84 24.07 -1.90
C LEU A 231 7.77 24.07 -3.11
N THR A 232 8.70 25.02 -3.17
CA THR A 232 9.69 25.10 -4.24
C THR A 232 10.59 23.86 -4.24
N LEU A 233 11.07 23.44 -3.06
CA LEU A 233 11.90 22.25 -2.93
C LEU A 233 11.14 20.97 -3.35
N ALA A 234 9.93 20.77 -2.83
CA ALA A 234 9.12 19.61 -3.17
C ALA A 234 8.68 19.60 -4.64
N GLY A 235 8.25 20.77 -5.15
CA GLY A 235 7.88 20.94 -6.55
C GLY A 235 9.06 20.75 -7.51
N GLY A 236 10.20 21.36 -7.20
CA GLY A 236 11.42 21.20 -7.97
C GLY A 236 11.91 19.75 -7.99
N PHE A 237 11.85 19.06 -6.85
CA PHE A 237 12.21 17.64 -6.78
C PHE A 237 11.21 16.76 -7.54
N ALA A 238 9.91 17.05 -7.48
CA ALA A 238 8.90 16.32 -8.23
C ALA A 238 9.08 16.52 -9.76
N ILE A 239 9.38 17.74 -10.20
CA ILE A 239 9.70 18.03 -11.61
C ILE A 239 10.97 17.31 -12.03
N PHE A 240 12.03 17.37 -11.21
CA PHE A 240 13.27 16.64 -11.47
C PHE A 240 13.01 15.14 -11.60
N ALA A 241 12.25 14.53 -10.68
CA ALA A 241 11.89 13.12 -10.74
C ALA A 241 11.09 12.78 -12.00
N LEU A 242 10.14 13.66 -12.37
CA LEU A 242 9.35 13.53 -13.60
C LEU A 242 10.24 13.55 -14.84
N LEU A 243 11.15 14.48 -14.95
CA LEU A 243 12.05 14.60 -16.10
C LEU A 243 13.04 13.44 -16.19
N ALA A 244 13.56 13.00 -15.03
CA ALA A 244 14.55 11.92 -14.96
C ALA A 244 13.94 10.51 -15.15
N ALA A 245 12.71 10.29 -14.69
CA ALA A 245 12.04 8.99 -14.77
C ALA A 245 11.20 8.80 -16.04
N ALA A 246 10.80 9.90 -16.69
CA ALA A 246 9.86 9.85 -17.80
C ALA A 246 10.36 9.03 -19.02
N PRO A 247 9.46 8.35 -19.73
CA PRO A 247 9.82 7.51 -20.87
C PRO A 247 10.55 8.23 -22.03
N TRP A 248 10.41 9.55 -22.10
CA TRP A 248 11.08 10.37 -23.12
C TRP A 248 12.52 10.77 -22.77
N SER A 249 12.99 10.46 -21.56
CA SER A 249 14.31 10.86 -21.09
C SER A 249 15.47 10.12 -21.75
N GLY A 250 15.41 9.95 -23.09
CA GLY A 250 16.52 9.54 -23.93
C GLY A 250 16.74 8.05 -24.06
N THR A 251 17.85 7.69 -24.69
CA THR A 251 18.28 6.32 -24.96
C THR A 251 18.53 5.51 -23.70
N GLU A 252 18.60 4.17 -23.81
CA GLU A 252 18.99 3.30 -22.69
C GLU A 252 20.31 3.73 -22.03
N GLU A 253 21.22 4.30 -22.80
CA GLU A 253 22.50 4.85 -22.30
C GLU A 253 22.32 6.05 -21.37
N SER A 254 21.42 6.99 -21.66
CA SER A 254 21.15 8.11 -20.75
C SER A 254 20.44 7.66 -19.48
N ARG A 255 19.60 6.63 -19.53
CA ARG A 255 19.02 6.00 -18.34
C ARG A 255 20.08 5.25 -17.52
N ALA A 256 21.02 4.58 -18.17
CA ALA A 256 22.14 3.91 -17.52
C ALA A 256 23.07 4.93 -16.83
N LEU A 257 23.37 6.05 -17.49
CA LEU A 257 24.15 7.15 -16.91
C LEU A 257 23.44 7.75 -15.67
N PHE A 258 22.15 8.03 -15.76
CA PHE A 258 21.37 8.53 -14.62
C PHE A 258 21.28 7.49 -13.49
N SER A 259 21.14 6.20 -13.80
CA SER A 259 21.15 5.14 -12.79
C SER A 259 22.51 4.94 -12.15
N LEU A 260 23.60 5.17 -12.88
CA LEU A 260 24.98 5.07 -12.37
C LEU A 260 25.35 6.24 -11.44
N TYR A 261 24.91 7.46 -11.77
CA TYR A 261 25.27 8.67 -11.02
C TYR A 261 24.32 9.01 -9.88
N LEU A 262 23.03 8.65 -9.98
CA LEU A 262 22.00 9.00 -8.99
C LEU A 262 21.64 7.88 -8.01
N TRP A 263 22.48 6.83 -7.92
CA TRP A 263 22.16 5.67 -7.12
C TRP A 263 20.84 5.03 -7.61
N PRO A 264 20.84 3.80 -8.12
CA PRO A 264 19.64 3.24 -8.76
C PRO A 264 18.44 3.41 -7.85
N ALA A 265 17.30 3.78 -8.42
CA ALA A 265 16.03 3.89 -7.70
C ALA A 265 15.54 2.49 -7.25
N GLU A 266 16.45 1.80 -6.54
CA GLU A 266 16.34 0.43 -6.10
C GLU A 266 15.20 0.34 -5.07
N LYS A 267 14.34 -0.66 -5.24
CA LYS A 267 13.08 -0.81 -4.51
C LYS A 267 13.21 -1.64 -3.25
N THR A 268 14.00 -2.70 -3.29
CA THR A 268 14.12 -3.68 -2.18
C THR A 268 14.54 -3.00 -0.88
N PHE A 269 15.61 -2.23 -0.92
CA PHE A 269 16.12 -1.45 0.22
C PHE A 269 15.60 0.00 0.26
N LEU A 270 14.57 0.30 -0.53
CA LEU A 270 13.89 1.61 -0.54
C LEU A 270 14.86 2.80 -0.71
N SER A 271 15.35 3.06 -1.93
CA SER A 271 16.35 4.11 -2.14
C SER A 271 15.90 5.46 -1.58
N PRO A 272 16.84 6.32 -1.12
CA PRO A 272 16.53 7.65 -0.59
C PRO A 272 15.74 8.51 -1.56
N LEU A 273 15.99 8.36 -2.88
CA LEU A 273 15.25 9.08 -3.92
C LEU A 273 13.77 8.71 -3.94
N ARG A 274 13.45 7.43 -3.70
CA ARG A 274 12.07 6.95 -3.61
C ARG A 274 11.37 7.55 -2.39
N VAL A 275 12.05 7.56 -1.23
CA VAL A 275 11.53 8.18 0.01
C VAL A 275 11.27 9.67 -0.21
N ALA A 276 12.26 10.40 -0.70
CA ALA A 276 12.14 11.84 -0.93
C ALA A 276 11.00 12.15 -1.92
N ASN A 277 10.89 11.35 -2.99
CA ASN A 277 9.88 11.57 -4.01
C ASN A 277 8.45 11.35 -3.49
N VAL A 278 8.18 10.25 -2.79
CA VAL A 278 6.83 10.00 -2.24
C VAL A 278 6.47 11.01 -1.15
N VAL A 279 7.43 11.45 -0.32
CA VAL A 279 7.20 12.49 0.69
C VAL A 279 6.91 13.84 0.02
N ALA A 280 7.65 14.22 -1.02
CA ALA A 280 7.39 15.41 -1.80
C ALA A 280 6.01 15.41 -2.45
N LEU A 281 5.63 14.30 -3.10
CA LEU A 281 4.31 14.14 -3.71
C LEU A 281 3.18 14.21 -2.68
N LEU A 282 3.33 13.56 -1.51
CA LEU A 282 2.35 13.64 -0.45
C LEU A 282 2.23 15.08 0.09
N TYR A 283 3.35 15.78 0.26
CA TYR A 283 3.37 17.17 0.71
C TYR A 283 2.62 18.08 -0.27
N LEU A 284 2.94 17.98 -1.58
CA LEU A 284 2.26 18.75 -2.63
C LEU A 284 0.77 18.43 -2.68
N PHE A 285 0.41 17.14 -2.64
CA PHE A 285 -0.98 16.73 -2.60
C PHE A 285 -1.73 17.28 -1.38
N ALA A 286 -1.12 17.20 -0.19
CA ALA A 286 -1.71 17.71 1.04
C ALA A 286 -1.87 19.23 1.04
N PHE A 287 -0.96 19.96 0.36
CA PHE A 287 -1.01 21.40 0.23
C PHE A 287 -2.07 21.86 -0.77
N PHE A 288 -2.11 21.29 -1.98
CA PHE A 288 -3.03 21.71 -3.03
C PHE A 288 -4.45 21.16 -2.89
N VAL A 289 -4.64 20.04 -2.18
CA VAL A 289 -5.93 19.38 -2.02
C VAL A 289 -6.44 19.54 -0.58
N PRO A 290 -7.39 20.45 -0.31
CA PRO A 290 -8.00 20.60 1.00
C PRO A 290 -8.70 19.30 1.46
N LYS A 291 -8.76 19.05 2.78
CA LYS A 291 -9.44 17.86 3.35
C LYS A 291 -10.89 17.75 2.91
N GLN A 292 -11.57 18.88 2.70
CA GLN A 292 -12.97 19.01 2.33
C GLN A 292 -13.15 19.49 0.87
N ALA A 293 -12.19 19.18 -0.01
CA ALA A 293 -12.32 19.55 -1.42
C ALA A 293 -13.61 18.99 -2.02
N LYS A 294 -14.38 19.84 -2.72
CA LYS A 294 -15.64 19.46 -3.40
C LYS A 294 -15.46 18.26 -4.34
N PHE A 295 -14.27 18.08 -4.86
CA PHE A 295 -13.89 16.93 -5.68
C PHE A 295 -14.24 15.59 -5.02
N PHE A 296 -14.03 15.43 -3.70
CA PHE A 296 -14.32 14.18 -2.99
C PHE A 296 -15.82 13.83 -2.91
N SER A 297 -16.70 14.78 -3.19
CA SER A 297 -18.14 14.57 -3.31
C SER A 297 -18.57 14.12 -4.71
N SER A 298 -17.66 14.10 -5.69
CA SER A 298 -17.96 13.67 -7.05
C SER A 298 -18.18 12.14 -7.13
N ARG A 299 -18.97 11.71 -8.13
CA ARG A 299 -19.20 10.27 -8.39
C ARG A 299 -17.89 9.53 -8.68
N ALA A 300 -17.00 10.14 -9.47
CA ALA A 300 -15.70 9.55 -9.80
C ALA A 300 -14.85 9.35 -8.54
N ALA A 301 -14.67 10.38 -7.70
CA ALA A 301 -13.91 10.26 -6.47
C ALA A 301 -14.52 9.23 -5.50
N SER A 302 -15.85 9.10 -5.47
CA SER A 302 -16.53 8.15 -4.58
C SER A 302 -16.15 6.69 -4.85
N LEU A 303 -15.80 6.33 -6.09
CA LEU A 303 -15.32 4.99 -6.47
C LEU A 303 -13.94 4.72 -5.86
N PHE A 304 -13.01 5.65 -6.00
CA PHE A 304 -11.69 5.54 -5.38
C PHE A 304 -11.78 5.53 -3.84
N LEU A 305 -12.63 6.38 -3.27
CA LEU A 305 -12.90 6.37 -1.83
C LEU A 305 -13.42 5.01 -1.35
N ALA A 306 -14.30 4.38 -2.10
CA ALA A 306 -14.81 3.04 -1.79
C ALA A 306 -13.70 1.98 -1.85
N CYS A 307 -12.83 2.03 -2.86
CA CYS A 307 -11.65 1.16 -2.95
C CYS A 307 -10.72 1.34 -1.74
N GLY A 308 -10.39 2.59 -1.38
CA GLY A 308 -9.52 2.88 -0.24
C GLY A 308 -10.09 2.41 1.10
N ARG A 309 -11.40 2.55 1.30
CA ARG A 309 -12.11 2.05 2.49
C ARG A 309 -12.13 0.51 2.57
N ASN A 310 -12.12 -0.17 1.44
CA ASN A 310 -12.15 -1.64 1.32
C ASN A 310 -10.82 -2.19 0.78
N SER A 311 -9.69 -1.59 1.17
CA SER A 311 -8.38 -1.82 0.55
C SER A 311 -7.93 -3.29 0.55
N LEU A 312 -8.19 -4.05 1.62
CA LEU A 312 -7.74 -5.44 1.71
C LEU A 312 -8.43 -6.37 0.68
N PRO A 313 -9.77 -6.43 0.58
CA PRO A 313 -10.41 -7.24 -0.45
C PRO A 313 -10.17 -6.71 -1.87
N VAL A 314 -10.10 -5.39 -2.07
CA VAL A 314 -9.81 -4.80 -3.39
C VAL A 314 -8.41 -5.18 -3.85
N TYR A 315 -7.40 -5.13 -2.97
CA TYR A 315 -6.05 -5.59 -3.28
C TYR A 315 -6.05 -7.09 -3.65
N GLY A 316 -6.66 -7.94 -2.81
CA GLY A 316 -6.67 -9.39 -3.06
C GLY A 316 -7.30 -9.77 -4.40
N VAL A 317 -8.47 -9.22 -4.70
CA VAL A 317 -9.13 -9.44 -6.00
C VAL A 317 -8.33 -8.81 -7.13
N GLY A 318 -7.70 -7.65 -6.91
CA GLY A 318 -6.84 -6.99 -7.89
C GLY A 318 -5.67 -7.88 -8.34
N VAL A 319 -5.00 -8.58 -7.42
CA VAL A 319 -3.90 -9.50 -7.76
C VAL A 319 -4.41 -10.68 -8.60
N VAL A 320 -5.53 -11.29 -8.22
CA VAL A 320 -6.12 -12.39 -9.02
C VAL A 320 -6.53 -11.92 -10.42
N LEU A 321 -7.14 -10.74 -10.52
CA LEU A 321 -7.48 -10.13 -11.82
C LEU A 321 -6.22 -9.79 -12.64
N SER A 322 -5.11 -9.42 -12.00
CA SER A 322 -3.84 -9.19 -12.71
C SER A 322 -3.29 -10.49 -13.30
N CYS A 323 -3.39 -11.61 -12.57
CA CYS A 323 -3.04 -12.93 -13.11
C CYS A 323 -3.94 -13.29 -14.32
N ALA A 324 -5.25 -13.06 -14.19
CA ALA A 324 -6.19 -13.29 -15.28
C ALA A 324 -5.91 -12.38 -16.50
N GLY A 325 -5.57 -11.13 -16.25
CA GLY A 325 -5.16 -10.18 -17.27
C GLY A 325 -3.89 -10.61 -18.01
N TYR A 326 -2.90 -11.13 -17.27
CA TYR A 326 -1.69 -11.68 -17.87
C TYR A 326 -2.00 -12.86 -18.80
N VAL A 327 -2.79 -13.82 -18.33
CA VAL A 327 -3.24 -14.96 -19.16
C VAL A 327 -3.97 -14.47 -20.42
N ALA A 328 -4.93 -13.55 -20.26
CA ALA A 328 -5.69 -13.01 -21.37
C ALA A 328 -4.81 -12.31 -22.41
N LEU A 329 -3.81 -11.54 -21.99
CA LEU A 329 -2.85 -10.89 -22.90
C LEU A 329 -1.93 -11.90 -23.58
N SER A 330 -1.48 -12.93 -22.86
CA SER A 330 -0.59 -13.97 -23.41
C SER A 330 -1.29 -14.85 -24.46
N GLU A 331 -2.57 -15.12 -24.29
CA GLU A 331 -3.34 -15.97 -25.21
C GLU A 331 -3.91 -15.22 -26.42
N ASN A 332 -3.91 -13.88 -26.41
CA ASN A 332 -4.47 -13.05 -27.47
C ASN A 332 -3.42 -12.08 -28.08
N ASP A 333 -2.14 -12.49 -28.13
CA ASP A 333 -1.02 -11.74 -28.73
C ASP A 333 -0.91 -10.28 -28.26
N ALA A 334 -1.36 -9.98 -27.03
CA ALA A 334 -1.34 -8.66 -26.41
C ALA A 334 -1.90 -7.55 -27.31
N THR A 335 -2.97 -7.83 -28.06
CA THR A 335 -3.59 -6.83 -28.94
C THR A 335 -4.07 -5.60 -28.16
N ASN A 336 -4.17 -4.45 -28.83
CA ASN A 336 -4.69 -3.23 -28.22
C ASN A 336 -6.10 -3.44 -27.66
N MET A 337 -6.96 -4.21 -28.34
CA MET A 337 -8.31 -4.50 -27.90
C MET A 337 -8.32 -5.35 -26.63
N THR A 338 -7.50 -6.40 -26.57
CA THR A 338 -7.35 -7.23 -25.35
C THR A 338 -6.83 -6.42 -24.20
N SER A 339 -5.84 -5.55 -24.44
CA SER A 339 -5.28 -4.65 -23.40
C SER A 339 -6.34 -3.70 -22.84
N VAL A 340 -7.15 -3.08 -23.70
CA VAL A 340 -8.27 -2.23 -23.28
C VAL A 340 -9.29 -3.04 -22.49
N ALA A 341 -9.69 -4.22 -22.97
CA ALA A 341 -10.66 -5.08 -22.29
C ALA A 341 -10.19 -5.49 -20.88
N VAL A 342 -8.94 -5.94 -20.73
CA VAL A 342 -8.34 -6.30 -19.44
C VAL A 342 -8.39 -5.13 -18.45
N ASN A 343 -8.00 -3.93 -18.90
CA ASN A 343 -8.01 -2.75 -18.02
C ASN A 343 -9.44 -2.33 -17.66
N VAL A 344 -10.34 -2.24 -18.62
CA VAL A 344 -11.72 -1.80 -18.37
C VAL A 344 -12.45 -2.81 -17.46
N ILE A 345 -12.40 -4.11 -17.80
CA ILE A 345 -13.05 -5.14 -17.01
C ILE A 345 -12.45 -5.21 -15.61
N GLY A 346 -11.11 -5.18 -15.49
CA GLY A 346 -10.42 -5.24 -14.21
C GLY A 346 -10.78 -4.05 -13.31
N ILE A 347 -10.67 -2.82 -13.81
CA ILE A 347 -10.97 -1.60 -13.03
C ILE A 347 -12.46 -1.54 -12.65
N LEU A 348 -13.37 -1.87 -13.57
CA LEU A 348 -14.80 -1.91 -13.29
C LEU A 348 -15.13 -2.98 -12.24
N SER A 349 -14.49 -4.15 -12.30
CA SER A 349 -14.65 -5.22 -11.29
C SER A 349 -14.23 -4.75 -9.89
N LEU A 350 -13.09 -4.04 -9.78
CA LEU A 350 -12.61 -3.49 -8.52
C LEU A 350 -13.55 -2.41 -7.97
N PHE A 351 -14.04 -1.51 -8.81
CA PHE A 351 -15.01 -0.50 -8.40
C PHE A 351 -16.33 -1.11 -7.97
N THR A 352 -16.84 -2.10 -8.72
CA THR A 352 -18.08 -2.82 -8.37
C THR A 352 -17.94 -3.55 -7.04
N LEU A 353 -16.85 -4.27 -6.83
CA LEU A 353 -16.55 -4.93 -5.55
C LEU A 353 -16.55 -3.92 -4.40
N ALA A 354 -15.83 -2.82 -4.56
CA ALA A 354 -15.73 -1.78 -3.53
C ALA A 354 -17.09 -1.14 -3.23
N TYR A 355 -17.88 -0.86 -4.26
CA TYR A 355 -19.22 -0.31 -4.13
C TYR A 355 -20.16 -1.27 -3.38
N VAL A 356 -20.19 -2.55 -3.75
CA VAL A 356 -21.02 -3.59 -3.09
C VAL A 356 -20.62 -3.74 -1.62
N LEU A 357 -19.33 -3.73 -1.30
CA LEU A 357 -18.86 -3.82 0.08
C LEU A 357 -19.26 -2.58 0.92
N ASP A 358 -19.19 -1.39 0.33
CA ASP A 358 -19.63 -0.15 0.99
C ASP A 358 -21.14 -0.12 1.19
N TRP A 359 -21.91 -0.55 0.19
CA TRP A 359 -23.36 -0.66 0.27
C TRP A 359 -23.79 -1.64 1.37
N ARG A 360 -23.21 -2.84 1.40
CA ARG A 360 -23.45 -3.83 2.47
C ARG A 360 -23.16 -3.25 3.86
N ARG A 361 -22.04 -2.56 4.01
CA ARG A 361 -21.65 -1.93 5.30
C ARG A 361 -22.64 -0.85 5.74
N LYS A 362 -23.18 -0.06 4.81
CA LYS A 362 -24.19 0.95 5.11
C LYS A 362 -25.50 0.31 5.56
N ASN A 363 -25.96 -0.73 4.84
CA ASN A 363 -27.21 -1.42 5.17
C ASN A 363 -27.15 -2.14 6.51
N LEU A 364 -26.02 -2.81 6.83
CA LEU A 364 -25.85 -3.46 8.14
C LEU A 364 -25.93 -2.43 9.29
N ARG A 365 -25.34 -1.25 9.14
CA ARG A 365 -25.44 -0.17 10.14
C ARG A 365 -26.86 0.35 10.32
N ILE A 366 -27.63 0.42 9.25
CA ILE A 366 -29.05 0.84 9.31
C ILE A 366 -29.87 -0.21 10.08
N VAL A 367 -29.67 -1.52 9.78
CA VAL A 367 -30.35 -2.60 10.47
C VAL A 367 -29.98 -2.63 11.95
N GLU A 368 -28.67 -2.52 12.30
CA GLU A 368 -28.22 -2.43 13.70
C GLU A 368 -28.82 -1.24 14.44
N ALA A 369 -28.98 -0.09 13.79
CA ALA A 369 -29.59 1.09 14.38
C ALA A 369 -31.11 0.98 14.55
N SER A 370 -31.78 0.15 13.74
CA SER A 370 -33.23 -0.04 13.75
C SER A 370 -33.69 -1.22 14.63
N THR A 371 -32.76 -1.99 15.21
CA THR A 371 -33.10 -3.13 16.07
C THR A 371 -33.59 -2.63 17.44
N PRO A 372 -34.78 -3.05 17.94
CA PRO A 372 -35.42 -2.52 19.16
C PRO A 372 -34.57 -2.62 20.45
N SER A 373 -33.66 -3.59 20.54
CA SER A 373 -32.73 -3.76 21.66
C SER A 373 -31.83 -2.55 21.90
N ASN A 374 -31.46 -1.82 20.84
CA ASN A 374 -30.62 -0.61 20.96
C ASN A 374 -31.42 0.62 21.35
N TYR A 375 -32.72 0.68 21.06
CA TYR A 375 -33.62 1.74 21.54
C TYR A 375 -33.78 1.68 23.07
N ALA A 376 -33.92 0.49 23.64
CA ALA A 376 -34.04 0.29 25.09
C ALA A 376 -32.75 0.70 25.82
N ILE A 377 -31.57 0.36 25.29
CA ILE A 377 -30.27 0.74 25.87
C ILE A 377 -30.01 2.24 25.71
N ALA A 378 -30.40 2.87 24.61
CA ALA A 378 -30.27 4.32 24.41
C ALA A 378 -31.23 5.12 25.32
N LEU A 379 -32.45 4.63 25.57
CA LEU A 379 -33.39 5.22 26.50
C LEU A 379 -32.89 5.11 27.95
N VAL A 380 -32.38 3.97 28.38
CA VAL A 380 -31.82 3.79 29.72
C VAL A 380 -30.62 4.71 29.95
N ARG A 381 -29.74 4.92 28.99
CA ARG A 381 -28.64 5.88 29.07
C ARG A 381 -29.06 7.35 29.10
N ARG A 382 -30.26 7.69 28.63
CA ARG A 382 -30.81 9.04 28.67
C ARG A 382 -31.51 9.36 29.98
N PHE A 383 -31.91 8.34 30.76
CA PHE A 383 -32.62 8.50 32.03
C PHE A 383 -31.73 8.26 33.29
N VAL A 384 -30.51 7.75 33.09
CA VAL A 384 -29.56 7.44 34.19
C VAL A 384 -28.30 8.35 34.15
N GLY A 385 -28.18 9.24 33.19
CA GLY A 385 -27.18 10.32 33.07
C GLY A 385 -27.88 11.64 33.03
#